data_65dca1e72aa1864ae2f1c0b96ec3abd4
#
_entry.id   65dca1e72aa1864ae2f1c0b96ec3abd4
#
_cell.length_a   1.000
_cell.length_b   1.000
_cell.length_c   1.000
_cell.angle_alpha   90.00
_cell.angle_beta   90.00
_cell.angle_gamma   90.00
#
_symmetry.space_group_name_H-M   'P 1'
#
loop_
_entity.id
_entity.type
_entity.pdbx_description
1 polymer ?
#
loop_
_entity_poly.entity_id
_entity_poly.type
_entity_poly.pdbx_seq_one_letter_code
_entity_poly.pdbx_strand_id
1 'polypeptide(L)'
;VARGRSGASEGRTAAAYALQLLAESDQTLAVAESLTGGVVAAELTAVPGASRSFRGSVTAYATEIKHRVLGVDAGLLAAEGAVNAQVAAEMAAGVRRVMGASWGIATTGVAGPEPQDGQPVGTVFIAVDGPGSRKTVRLRLNGSRAEIRRESARTVLGLLSDELRENARGQDTEQNGGI
;
A
#
# COMPACT_ATOMS: atom_id res chain seq x y z
N VAL A 1 24.49 34.38 9.22
CA VAL A 1 23.03 34.33 9.15
C VAL A 1 22.65 33.01 8.52
N ALA A 2 22.36 32.00 9.37
CA ALA A 2 21.91 30.69 8.96
C ALA A 2 20.44 30.77 8.49
N ARG A 3 20.19 30.56 7.22
CA ARG A 3 18.82 30.36 6.72
C ARG A 3 18.38 28.91 6.99
N GLY A 4 17.44 28.74 7.89
CA GLY A 4 16.85 27.48 8.26
C GLY A 4 16.18 26.80 7.05
N ARG A 5 16.54 25.54 6.83
CA ARG A 5 15.79 24.60 5.97
C ARG A 5 14.63 24.04 6.81
N SER A 6 13.56 24.81 6.88
CA SER A 6 12.28 24.37 7.44
C SER A 6 11.20 24.91 6.52
N GLY A 7 10.57 24.08 5.70
CA GLY A 7 9.47 24.53 4.85
C GLY A 7 9.20 23.69 3.61
N ALA A 8 9.35 22.34 3.62
CA ALA A 8 9.06 21.53 2.44
C ALA A 8 8.08 20.37 2.68
N SER A 9 7.44 20.27 3.85
CA SER A 9 6.50 19.17 4.15
C SER A 9 5.04 19.62 4.35
N GLU A 10 4.77 20.91 4.45
CA GLU A 10 3.40 21.42 4.62
C GLU A 10 2.73 21.62 3.26
N GLY A 11 1.93 20.65 2.80
CA GLY A 11 1.11 20.72 1.60
C GLY A 11 1.22 19.57 0.60
N ARG A 12 2.15 18.62 0.82
CA ARG A 12 2.29 17.48 -0.10
C ARG A 12 1.40 16.32 0.34
N THR A 13 0.61 15.76 -0.60
CA THR A 13 -0.22 14.58 -0.33
C THR A 13 0.66 13.33 -0.11
N ALA A 14 0.12 12.31 0.58
CA ALA A 14 0.81 11.03 0.78
C ALA A 14 1.19 10.38 -0.56
N ALA A 15 0.31 10.46 -1.56
CA ALA A 15 0.56 9.96 -2.91
C ALA A 15 1.73 10.69 -3.59
N ALA A 16 1.75 12.03 -3.54
CA ALA A 16 2.83 12.81 -4.14
C ALA A 16 4.18 12.54 -3.49
N TYR A 17 4.21 12.32 -2.18
CA TYR A 17 5.44 12.00 -1.46
C TYR A 17 5.96 10.60 -1.80
N ALA A 18 5.09 9.60 -1.80
CA ALA A 18 5.45 8.23 -2.19
C ALA A 18 5.99 8.17 -3.63
N LEU A 19 5.32 8.83 -4.58
CA LEU A 19 5.76 8.88 -5.98
C LEU A 19 7.11 9.59 -6.15
N GLN A 20 7.38 10.64 -5.36
CA GLN A 20 8.69 11.29 -5.36
C GLN A 20 9.80 10.31 -4.92
N LEU A 21 9.62 9.61 -3.80
CA LEU A 21 10.61 8.66 -3.29
C LEU A 21 10.87 7.52 -4.29
N LEU A 22 9.81 7.01 -4.93
CA LEU A 22 9.94 6.00 -5.97
C LEU A 22 10.74 6.51 -7.18
N ALA A 23 10.46 7.74 -7.63
CA ALA A 23 11.15 8.34 -8.75
C ALA A 23 12.63 8.63 -8.47
N GLU A 24 12.97 9.03 -7.24
CA GLU A 24 14.35 9.26 -6.78
C GLU A 24 15.20 7.98 -6.80
N SER A 25 14.58 6.82 -6.59
CA SER A 25 15.25 5.51 -6.59
C SER A 25 15.02 4.69 -7.87
N ASP A 26 14.39 5.28 -8.89
CA ASP A 26 14.02 4.61 -10.17
C ASP A 26 13.22 3.32 -9.95
N GLN A 27 12.30 3.35 -8.96
CA GLN A 27 11.47 2.21 -8.57
C GLN A 27 10.01 2.41 -8.99
N THR A 28 9.29 1.30 -9.06
CA THR A 28 7.91 1.25 -9.55
C THR A 28 6.97 0.66 -8.51
N LEU A 29 5.69 1.00 -8.61
CA LEU A 29 4.62 0.64 -7.69
C LEU A 29 3.44 0.00 -8.40
N ALA A 30 2.90 -1.05 -7.80
CA ALA A 30 1.60 -1.62 -8.12
C ALA A 30 0.71 -1.66 -6.87
N VAL A 31 -0.60 -1.57 -7.05
CA VAL A 31 -1.57 -1.49 -5.95
C VAL A 31 -2.64 -2.57 -6.08
N ALA A 32 -2.91 -3.28 -4.99
CA ALA A 32 -4.04 -4.18 -4.86
C ALA A 32 -5.05 -3.59 -3.86
N GLU A 33 -6.26 -3.35 -4.32
CA GLU A 33 -7.30 -2.71 -3.53
C GLU A 33 -8.48 -3.66 -3.30
N SER A 34 -8.99 -3.69 -2.09
CA SER A 34 -10.29 -4.30 -1.79
C SER A 34 -11.27 -3.21 -1.31
N LEU A 35 -11.38 -2.94 -0.01
CA LEU A 35 -12.34 -1.96 0.50
C LEU A 35 -12.14 -0.54 -0.06
N THR A 36 -10.95 -0.18 -0.44
CA THR A 36 -10.65 1.16 -0.99
C THR A 36 -11.18 1.35 -2.40
N GLY A 37 -11.35 0.25 -3.16
CA GLY A 37 -12.13 0.22 -4.40
C GLY A 37 -11.67 1.21 -5.47
N GLY A 38 -10.37 1.44 -5.63
CA GLY A 38 -9.77 2.36 -6.60
C GLY A 38 -9.34 3.71 -6.01
N VAL A 39 -9.59 4.00 -4.74
CA VAL A 39 -9.20 5.29 -4.12
C VAL A 39 -7.69 5.47 -4.10
N VAL A 40 -6.90 4.43 -3.79
CA VAL A 40 -5.43 4.52 -3.79
C VAL A 40 -4.92 4.84 -5.20
N ALA A 41 -5.40 4.13 -6.21
CA ALA A 41 -5.05 4.39 -7.60
C ALA A 41 -5.47 5.79 -8.05
N ALA A 42 -6.64 6.27 -7.65
CA ALA A 42 -7.13 7.62 -7.95
C ALA A 42 -6.23 8.69 -7.33
N GLU A 43 -5.83 8.54 -6.07
CA GLU A 43 -4.91 9.48 -5.41
C GLU A 43 -3.53 9.52 -6.09
N LEU A 44 -3.00 8.36 -6.50
CA LEU A 44 -1.73 8.29 -7.23
C LEU A 44 -1.83 8.97 -8.60
N THR A 45 -2.86 8.66 -9.37
CA THR A 45 -3.05 9.21 -10.73
C THR A 45 -3.44 10.69 -10.74
N ALA A 46 -3.91 11.25 -9.63
CA ALA A 46 -4.12 12.68 -9.47
C ALA A 46 -2.81 13.49 -9.43
N VAL A 47 -1.67 12.82 -9.21
CA VAL A 47 -0.36 13.48 -9.14
C VAL A 47 0.26 13.55 -10.54
N PRO A 48 0.58 14.75 -11.08
CA PRO A 48 1.29 14.87 -12.35
C PRO A 48 2.61 14.09 -12.34
N GLY A 49 2.88 13.33 -13.41
CA GLY A 49 4.09 12.52 -13.53
C GLY A 49 4.02 11.15 -12.83
N ALA A 50 2.87 10.74 -12.32
CA ALA A 50 2.66 9.44 -11.67
C ALA A 50 3.11 8.26 -12.55
N SER A 51 2.96 8.37 -13.88
CA SER A 51 3.31 7.33 -14.86
C SER A 51 4.79 6.93 -14.87
N ARG A 52 5.67 7.72 -14.28
CA ARG A 52 7.10 7.36 -14.13
C ARG A 52 7.30 6.17 -13.19
N SER A 53 6.46 6.05 -12.16
CA SER A 53 6.61 5.05 -11.11
C SER A 53 5.39 4.15 -10.94
N PHE A 54 4.17 4.66 -11.13
CA PHE A 54 2.95 3.89 -10.95
C PHE A 54 2.65 3.04 -12.20
N ARG A 55 2.65 1.72 -12.03
CA ARG A 55 2.41 0.76 -13.12
C ARG A 55 0.95 0.38 -13.30
N GLY A 56 0.17 0.43 -12.25
CA GLY A 56 -1.24 0.07 -12.29
C GLY A 56 -1.76 -0.50 -10.99
N SER A 57 -3.04 -0.85 -11.01
CA SER A 57 -3.75 -1.41 -9.86
C SER A 57 -4.70 -2.53 -10.24
N VAL A 58 -5.00 -3.38 -9.26
CA VAL A 58 -6.06 -4.38 -9.33
C VAL A 58 -7.04 -4.12 -8.19
N THR A 59 -8.28 -3.80 -8.51
CA THR A 59 -9.38 -3.80 -7.54
C THR A 59 -9.92 -5.21 -7.43
N ALA A 60 -9.38 -6.00 -6.50
CA ALA A 60 -9.78 -7.36 -6.21
C ALA A 60 -10.91 -7.36 -5.15
N TYR A 61 -12.09 -6.86 -5.52
CA TYR A 61 -13.19 -6.62 -4.59
C TYR A 61 -13.86 -7.92 -4.14
N ALA A 62 -14.21 -8.79 -5.08
CA ALA A 62 -14.73 -10.12 -4.78
C ALA A 62 -13.61 -11.03 -4.26
N THR A 63 -13.95 -11.91 -3.31
CA THR A 63 -12.95 -12.76 -2.63
C THR A 63 -12.20 -13.67 -3.60
N GLU A 64 -12.91 -14.28 -4.57
CA GLU A 64 -12.30 -15.17 -5.56
C GLU A 64 -11.33 -14.45 -6.52
N ILE A 65 -11.47 -13.14 -6.73
CA ILE A 65 -10.56 -12.35 -7.57
C ILE A 65 -9.19 -12.19 -6.88
N LYS A 66 -9.16 -12.15 -5.56
CA LYS A 66 -7.90 -12.15 -4.79
C LYS A 66 -7.07 -13.38 -5.10
N HIS A 67 -7.71 -14.54 -5.22
CA HIS A 67 -7.05 -15.79 -5.64
C HIS A 67 -6.71 -15.79 -7.13
N ARG A 68 -7.70 -15.58 -7.99
CA ARG A 68 -7.57 -15.77 -9.44
C ARG A 68 -6.60 -14.80 -10.10
N VAL A 69 -6.53 -13.57 -9.63
CA VAL A 69 -5.71 -12.50 -10.23
C VAL A 69 -4.41 -12.29 -9.44
N LEU A 70 -4.49 -12.25 -8.11
CA LEU A 70 -3.34 -11.92 -7.27
C LEU A 70 -2.62 -13.16 -6.71
N GLY A 71 -3.22 -14.35 -6.85
CA GLY A 71 -2.64 -15.59 -6.36
C GLY A 71 -2.68 -15.75 -4.83
N VAL A 72 -3.60 -15.08 -4.15
CA VAL A 72 -3.85 -15.31 -2.73
C VAL A 72 -4.30 -16.76 -2.53
N ASP A 73 -3.82 -17.43 -1.49
CA ASP A 73 -4.13 -18.82 -1.21
C ASP A 73 -5.64 -19.04 -1.02
N ALA A 74 -6.21 -19.96 -1.80
CA ALA A 74 -7.65 -20.24 -1.77
C ALA A 74 -8.07 -20.87 -0.43
N GLY A 75 -7.22 -21.71 0.17
CA GLY A 75 -7.46 -22.33 1.47
C GLY A 75 -7.48 -21.30 2.59
N LEU A 76 -6.58 -20.32 2.55
CA LEU A 76 -6.57 -19.18 3.47
C LEU A 76 -7.86 -18.37 3.37
N LEU A 77 -8.29 -18.02 2.16
CA LEU A 77 -9.54 -17.28 1.94
C LEU A 77 -10.77 -18.05 2.44
N ALA A 78 -10.80 -19.37 2.25
CA ALA A 78 -11.90 -20.22 2.71
C ALA A 78 -11.93 -20.37 4.25
N ALA A 79 -10.76 -20.44 4.90
CA ALA A 79 -10.65 -20.64 6.34
C ALA A 79 -10.80 -19.33 7.14
N GLU A 80 -10.19 -18.26 6.70
CA GLU A 80 -10.01 -17.01 7.46
C GLU A 80 -10.80 -15.82 6.88
N GLY A 81 -11.36 -15.96 5.68
CA GLY A 81 -11.99 -14.86 4.96
C GLY A 81 -10.99 -13.89 4.34
N ALA A 82 -11.52 -12.82 3.74
CA ALA A 82 -10.72 -11.82 3.03
C ALA A 82 -10.09 -10.76 3.95
N VAL A 83 -10.65 -10.56 5.15
CA VAL A 83 -10.21 -9.53 6.11
C VAL A 83 -9.19 -10.12 7.08
N ASN A 84 -7.97 -10.29 6.60
CA ASN A 84 -6.91 -11.01 7.30
C ASN A 84 -5.53 -10.43 6.95
N ALA A 85 -4.60 -10.45 7.90
CA ALA A 85 -3.24 -9.91 7.71
C ALA A 85 -2.46 -10.65 6.60
N GLN A 86 -2.55 -11.98 6.57
CA GLN A 86 -1.86 -12.79 5.56
C GLN A 86 -2.44 -12.54 4.16
N VAL A 87 -3.76 -12.37 4.04
CA VAL A 87 -4.42 -12.00 2.78
C VAL A 87 -3.87 -10.67 2.26
N ALA A 88 -3.74 -9.65 3.11
CA ALA A 88 -3.15 -8.37 2.71
C ALA A 88 -1.71 -8.53 2.21
N ALA A 89 -0.88 -9.31 2.92
CA ALA A 89 0.50 -9.59 2.54
C ALA A 89 0.58 -10.29 1.17
N GLU A 90 -0.26 -11.30 0.95
CA GLU A 90 -0.30 -12.04 -0.32
C GLU A 90 -0.86 -11.19 -1.47
N MET A 91 -1.82 -10.30 -1.21
CA MET A 91 -2.30 -9.33 -2.18
C MET A 91 -1.18 -8.38 -2.64
N ALA A 92 -0.38 -7.85 -1.71
CA ALA A 92 0.73 -6.95 -2.02
C ALA A 92 1.82 -7.65 -2.84
N ALA A 93 2.22 -8.85 -2.44
CA ALA A 93 3.17 -9.68 -3.19
C ALA A 93 2.62 -10.08 -4.56
N GLY A 94 1.35 -10.43 -4.62
CA GLY A 94 0.66 -10.82 -5.85
C GLY A 94 0.60 -9.71 -6.89
N VAL A 95 0.19 -8.51 -6.51
CA VAL A 95 0.10 -7.38 -7.44
C VAL A 95 1.48 -6.91 -7.91
N ARG A 96 2.47 -6.95 -7.03
CA ARG A 96 3.87 -6.69 -7.38
C ARG A 96 4.34 -7.63 -8.51
N ARG A 97 4.06 -8.93 -8.38
CA ARG A 97 4.40 -9.95 -9.39
C ARG A 97 3.63 -9.75 -10.68
N VAL A 98 2.31 -9.58 -10.62
CA VAL A 98 1.42 -9.44 -11.78
C VAL A 98 1.81 -8.23 -12.63
N MET A 99 2.14 -7.12 -12.00
CA MET A 99 2.48 -5.87 -12.69
C MET A 99 3.98 -5.73 -12.98
N GLY A 100 4.84 -6.65 -12.50
CA GLY A 100 6.29 -6.53 -12.63
C GLY A 100 6.82 -5.24 -11.98
N ALA A 101 6.28 -4.87 -10.83
CA ALA A 101 6.68 -3.67 -10.11
C ALA A 101 7.75 -3.96 -9.05
N SER A 102 8.53 -2.93 -8.67
CA SER A 102 9.50 -3.02 -7.58
C SER A 102 8.80 -3.17 -6.22
N TRP A 103 7.68 -2.49 -6.05
CA TRP A 103 6.87 -2.47 -4.83
C TRP A 103 5.42 -2.83 -5.13
N GLY A 104 4.81 -3.55 -4.22
CA GLY A 104 3.38 -3.80 -4.18
C GLY A 104 2.80 -3.33 -2.85
N ILE A 105 1.66 -2.67 -2.88
CA ILE A 105 0.90 -2.34 -1.67
C ILE A 105 -0.51 -2.89 -1.77
N ALA A 106 -1.12 -3.19 -0.62
CA ALA A 106 -2.46 -3.75 -0.59
C ALA A 106 -3.30 -3.22 0.57
N THR A 107 -4.61 -3.21 0.35
CA THR A 107 -5.63 -2.93 1.35
C THR A 107 -6.70 -4.00 1.35
N THR A 108 -7.07 -4.51 2.52
CA THR A 108 -8.27 -5.34 2.72
C THR A 108 -8.90 -4.98 4.06
N GLY A 109 -10.22 -5.03 4.17
CA GLY A 109 -10.87 -4.62 5.40
C GLY A 109 -12.36 -4.39 5.27
N VAL A 110 -12.96 -3.92 6.36
CA VAL A 110 -14.41 -3.69 6.51
C VAL A 110 -14.70 -2.20 6.56
N ALA A 111 -15.23 -1.66 5.49
CA ALA A 111 -15.65 -0.25 5.43
C ALA A 111 -17.04 0.01 6.03
N GLY A 112 -17.82 -1.05 6.24
CA GLY A 112 -19.19 -0.98 6.77
C GLY A 112 -20.28 -0.76 5.71
N PRO A 113 -21.55 -0.65 6.13
CA PRO A 113 -22.00 -0.51 7.52
C PRO A 113 -21.99 -1.81 8.35
N GLU A 114 -21.98 -2.98 7.69
CA GLU A 114 -22.04 -4.28 8.37
C GLU A 114 -20.66 -4.88 8.60
N PRO A 115 -20.44 -5.68 9.66
CA PRO A 115 -19.27 -6.49 9.85
C PRO A 115 -19.08 -7.49 8.71
N GLN A 116 -17.85 -7.98 8.52
CA GLN A 116 -17.52 -8.99 7.51
C GLN A 116 -16.45 -9.93 8.03
N ASP A 117 -16.55 -11.22 7.69
CA ASP A 117 -15.59 -12.27 8.06
C ASP A 117 -15.27 -12.28 9.58
N GLY A 118 -16.27 -12.05 10.42
CA GLY A 118 -16.12 -11.95 11.88
C GLY A 118 -15.37 -10.71 12.37
N GLN A 119 -15.03 -9.78 11.48
CA GLN A 119 -14.32 -8.54 11.82
C GLN A 119 -15.29 -7.35 11.90
N PRO A 120 -15.16 -6.49 12.92
CA PRO A 120 -15.99 -5.29 13.04
C PRO A 120 -15.63 -4.26 11.97
N VAL A 121 -16.60 -3.36 11.69
CA VAL A 121 -16.40 -2.20 10.81
C VAL A 121 -15.19 -1.38 11.29
N GLY A 122 -14.36 -0.95 10.35
CA GLY A 122 -13.12 -0.21 10.61
C GLY A 122 -11.89 -1.08 10.83
N THR A 123 -12.04 -2.41 10.85
CA THR A 123 -10.89 -3.32 10.80
C THR A 123 -10.32 -3.32 9.39
N VAL A 124 -9.07 -2.88 9.24
CA VAL A 124 -8.36 -2.81 7.97
C VAL A 124 -6.97 -3.41 8.13
N PHE A 125 -6.53 -4.16 7.14
CA PHE A 125 -5.14 -4.59 7.02
C PHE A 125 -4.54 -3.95 5.78
N ILE A 126 -3.39 -3.33 5.96
CA ILE A 126 -2.58 -2.76 4.89
C ILE A 126 -1.25 -3.49 4.82
N ALA A 127 -0.72 -3.64 3.63
CA ALA A 127 0.54 -4.35 3.43
C ALA A 127 1.43 -3.68 2.39
N VAL A 128 2.72 -3.85 2.56
CA VAL A 128 3.77 -3.46 1.62
C VAL A 128 4.67 -4.68 1.37
N ASP A 129 5.00 -4.94 0.12
CA ASP A 129 5.97 -5.94 -0.31
C ASP A 129 6.96 -5.30 -1.29
N GLY A 130 8.24 -5.39 -1.01
CA GLY A 130 9.29 -4.78 -1.82
C GLY A 130 10.66 -5.36 -1.57
N PRO A 131 11.72 -4.79 -2.19
CA PRO A 131 13.08 -5.26 -2.01
C PRO A 131 13.50 -5.21 -0.53
N GLY A 132 13.69 -6.40 0.08
CA GLY A 132 14.10 -6.51 1.49
C GLY A 132 13.02 -6.11 2.51
N SER A 133 11.79 -5.84 2.08
CA SER A 133 10.72 -5.40 2.97
C SER A 133 9.44 -6.20 2.73
N ARG A 134 8.86 -6.70 3.83
CA ARG A 134 7.50 -7.21 3.92
C ARG A 134 6.89 -6.73 5.22
N LYS A 135 5.86 -5.92 5.12
CA LYS A 135 5.23 -5.34 6.30
C LYS A 135 3.72 -5.35 6.16
N THR A 136 3.06 -5.76 7.22
CA THR A 136 1.60 -5.73 7.32
C THR A 136 1.21 -5.06 8.62
N VAL A 137 0.23 -4.16 8.56
CA VAL A 137 -0.26 -3.41 9.71
C VAL A 137 -1.78 -3.57 9.80
N ARG A 138 -2.26 -3.87 11.00
CA ARG A 138 -3.68 -3.82 11.34
C ARG A 138 -4.05 -2.43 11.80
N LEU A 139 -5.07 -1.87 11.18
CA LEU A 139 -5.67 -0.60 11.58
C LEU A 139 -7.03 -0.83 12.25
N ARG A 140 -7.38 0.07 13.16
CA ARG A 140 -8.72 0.21 13.72
C ARG A 140 -9.19 1.61 13.43
N LEU A 141 -10.00 1.77 12.41
CA LEU A 141 -10.48 3.05 11.94
C LEU A 141 -11.92 3.28 12.40
N ASN A 142 -12.25 4.53 12.64
CA ASN A 142 -13.60 4.96 13.00
C ASN A 142 -14.11 5.92 11.93
N GLY A 143 -15.43 6.08 11.85
CA GLY A 143 -16.07 7.01 10.93
C GLY A 143 -16.97 6.33 9.93
N SER A 144 -17.43 7.09 8.96
CA SER A 144 -18.26 6.64 7.85
C SER A 144 -17.46 5.74 6.90
N ARG A 145 -18.16 4.98 6.08
CA ARG A 145 -17.57 4.17 5.01
C ARG A 145 -16.60 4.97 4.14
N ALA A 146 -16.94 6.20 3.78
CA ALA A 146 -16.09 7.05 2.95
C ALA A 146 -14.80 7.48 3.69
N GLU A 147 -14.90 7.79 4.96
CA GLU A 147 -13.75 8.16 5.81
C GLU A 147 -12.80 6.97 6.01
N ILE A 148 -13.33 5.78 6.33
CA ILE A 148 -12.53 4.56 6.48
C ILE A 148 -11.74 4.26 5.18
N ARG A 149 -12.38 4.36 4.02
CA ARG A 149 -11.73 4.12 2.73
C ARG A 149 -10.61 5.12 2.45
N ARG A 150 -10.86 6.42 2.65
CA ARG A 150 -9.85 7.46 2.45
C ARG A 150 -8.67 7.34 3.42
N GLU A 151 -8.96 7.07 4.68
CA GLU A 151 -7.92 6.92 5.70
C GLU A 151 -7.07 5.66 5.43
N SER A 152 -7.68 4.56 4.97
CA SER A 152 -6.95 3.36 4.54
C SER A 152 -5.99 3.65 3.40
N ALA A 153 -6.45 4.41 2.39
CA ALA A 153 -5.61 4.81 1.26
C ALA A 153 -4.44 5.69 1.69
N ARG A 154 -4.70 6.71 2.50
CA ARG A 154 -3.67 7.60 3.04
C ARG A 154 -2.63 6.83 3.86
N THR A 155 -3.09 5.92 4.71
CA THR A 155 -2.21 5.18 5.62
C THR A 155 -1.33 4.16 4.89
N VAL A 156 -1.84 3.45 3.87
CA VAL A 156 -1.00 2.52 3.09
C VAL A 156 0.07 3.25 2.27
N LEU A 157 -0.25 4.44 1.74
CA LEU A 157 0.74 5.28 1.06
C LEU A 157 1.80 5.84 2.02
N GLY A 158 1.41 6.17 3.25
CA GLY A 158 2.33 6.55 4.32
C GLY A 158 3.27 5.41 4.70
N LEU A 159 2.74 4.21 4.89
CA LEU A 159 3.52 3.01 5.18
C LEU A 159 4.54 2.71 4.07
N LEU A 160 4.13 2.82 2.80
CA LEU A 160 5.04 2.69 1.67
C LEU A 160 6.19 3.71 1.74
N SER A 161 5.90 4.96 2.04
CA SER A 161 6.91 6.01 2.15
C SER A 161 7.93 5.73 3.26
N ASP A 162 7.49 5.17 4.38
CA ASP A 162 8.37 4.77 5.47
C ASP A 162 9.30 3.63 5.04
N GLU A 163 8.76 2.58 4.38
CA GLU A 163 9.54 1.45 3.89
C GLU A 163 10.54 1.88 2.78
N LEU A 164 10.16 2.79 1.89
CA LEU A 164 11.07 3.34 0.88
C LEU A 164 12.26 4.07 1.52
N ARG A 165 12.03 4.85 2.57
CA ARG A 165 13.11 5.54 3.29
C ARG A 165 14.02 4.59 4.06
N GLU A 166 13.46 3.55 4.67
CA GLU A 166 14.23 2.51 5.36
C GLU A 166 15.11 1.73 4.37
N ASN A 167 14.54 1.37 3.22
CA ASN A 167 15.27 0.67 2.16
C ASN A 167 16.43 1.50 1.60
N ALA A 168 16.23 2.80 1.36
CA ALA A 168 17.29 3.69 0.89
C ALA A 168 18.45 3.78 1.88
N ARG A 169 18.19 3.90 3.19
CA ARG A 169 19.21 3.92 4.24
C ARG A 169 20.01 2.63 4.33
N GLY A 170 19.35 1.47 4.13
CA GLY A 170 20.00 0.16 4.11
C GLY A 170 21.00 0.03 2.98
N GLN A 171 20.66 0.51 1.78
CA GLN A 171 21.56 0.49 0.61
C GLN A 171 22.77 1.40 0.78
N ASP A 172 22.62 2.59 1.38
CA ASP A 172 23.73 3.51 1.66
C ASP A 172 24.73 2.90 2.65
N THR A 173 24.26 2.12 3.61
CA THR A 173 25.11 1.47 4.62
C THR A 173 25.94 0.32 4.02
N GLU A 174 25.37 -0.44 3.09
CA GLU A 174 26.07 -1.53 2.40
C GLU A 174 27.14 -1.01 1.43
N GLN A 175 26.89 0.13 0.75
CA GLN A 175 27.87 0.74 -0.17
C GLN A 175 29.05 1.39 0.57
N ASN A 176 28.88 1.87 1.78
CA ASN A 176 29.92 2.52 2.58
C ASN A 176 30.67 1.57 3.54
N GLY A 177 30.22 0.33 3.70
CA GLY A 177 30.84 -0.69 4.58
C GLY A 177 31.86 -1.61 3.90
N GLY A 178 32.15 -1.41 2.63
CA GLY A 178 33.09 -2.21 1.83
C GLY A 178 34.45 -1.51 1.66
N ILE A 179 35.27 -1.46 2.72
CA ILE A 179 36.74 -1.19 2.63
C ILE A 179 37.47 -2.33 3.32
#